data_6ccd00889a267e5ef00a34afde0c114e
#
_entry.id   6ccd00889a267e5ef00a34afde0c114e
#
_cell.length_a   1.000
_cell.length_b   1.000
_cell.length_c   1.000
_cell.angle_alpha   90.00
_cell.angle_beta   90.00
_cell.angle_gamma   90.00
#
_symmetry.space_group_name_H-M   'P 1'
#
loop_
_entity.id
_entity.type
_entity.pdbx_description
1 polymer ?
#
loop_
_entity_poly.entity_id
_entity_poly.type
_entity_poly.pdbx_seq_one_letter_code
_entity_poly.pdbx_strand_id
1 'polypeptide(L)'
;TGIYNWDVSSCTNFAEIFTNADSFNQNIGGWTFATGLDKSINAFRFFQNNNNFNNGGSPAISGWNTSRFTNMSTMFTSATSFNQPVDGWDVTGVTSMSSMFNNATSFNNGGSTGINNWRPSSCTSMSQMFQSTPFNQPIGDWDTSSVNNFYRMFNNNNSFNQDIGNWDVSSVVGSPGSTNAFRDMFGSAFNNGGSSSISGWDVSNCRNFTAMFDGASSFNQDIGAWTFGNYVGTSVDSMFNGASAFNNGGSPSISGWNISGFFALSYMFKNATSFNQPIGSWNIDGLQYKRITNMLENADAFDQDLSNWNVSNVTNATNFMYNASGLSTTNYDSTLGGWSSQSVQNGVSIHFGNSQYSTATGAAYRATLVSKGWTITDGGAV
;
A
#
# COMPACT_ATOMS: atom_id res chain seq x y z
N THR A 1 37.69 27.62 8.87
CA THR A 1 36.99 28.10 7.67
C THR A 1 36.13 26.98 7.15
N GLY A 2 34.80 27.06 7.43
CA GLY A 2 33.86 26.06 7.01
C GLY A 2 33.63 26.05 5.51
N ILE A 3 32.99 24.98 5.01
CA ILE A 3 32.68 24.81 3.57
C ILE A 3 31.46 25.62 3.13
N TYR A 4 30.87 26.44 4.02
CA TYR A 4 29.63 27.21 3.77
C TYR A 4 29.68 28.04 2.48
N ASN A 5 30.81 28.66 2.19
CA ASN A 5 30.99 29.57 1.04
C ASN A 5 31.67 28.89 -0.18
N TRP A 6 31.66 27.57 -0.24
CA TRP A 6 32.20 26.93 -1.45
C TRP A 6 31.35 27.27 -2.67
N ASP A 7 31.99 27.68 -3.74
CA ASP A 7 31.39 27.82 -5.06
C ASP A 7 31.32 26.44 -5.73
N VAL A 8 30.12 25.90 -5.83
CA VAL A 8 29.89 24.61 -6.48
C VAL A 8 29.13 24.76 -7.80
N SER A 9 29.06 26.02 -8.34
CA SER A 9 28.27 26.35 -9.54
C SER A 9 28.79 25.69 -10.84
N SER A 10 30.00 25.16 -10.82
CA SER A 10 30.54 24.38 -11.94
C SER A 10 30.38 22.88 -11.81
N CYS A 11 29.95 22.41 -10.64
CA CYS A 11 29.77 20.98 -10.39
C CYS A 11 28.40 20.50 -10.88
N THR A 12 28.39 19.33 -11.52
CA THR A 12 27.16 18.67 -12.02
C THR A 12 26.96 17.30 -11.39
N ASN A 13 27.96 16.74 -10.74
CA ASN A 13 27.85 15.44 -10.08
C ASN A 13 28.21 15.57 -8.61
N PHE A 14 27.16 15.40 -7.76
CA PHE A 14 27.24 15.37 -6.31
C PHE A 14 26.96 13.97 -5.75
N ALA A 15 26.98 12.95 -6.61
CA ALA A 15 26.70 11.59 -6.18
C ALA A 15 27.71 11.14 -5.12
N GLU A 16 27.18 10.66 -4.00
CA GLU A 16 27.92 10.02 -2.91
C GLU A 16 28.92 10.92 -2.14
N ILE A 17 28.93 12.25 -2.34
CA ILE A 17 29.96 13.16 -1.76
C ILE A 17 30.04 13.07 -0.23
N PHE A 18 28.90 12.95 0.46
CA PHE A 18 28.87 12.83 1.92
C PHE A 18 28.28 11.50 2.38
N THR A 19 28.30 10.49 1.53
CA THR A 19 27.87 9.13 1.89
C THR A 19 28.71 8.57 3.03
N ASN A 20 28.07 8.05 4.07
CA ASN A 20 28.72 7.52 5.28
C ASN A 20 29.57 8.54 6.05
N ALA A 21 29.35 9.84 5.84
CA ALA A 21 30.05 10.91 6.54
C ALA A 21 29.35 11.22 7.89
N ASP A 22 29.30 10.25 8.80
CA ASP A 22 28.49 10.28 10.02
C ASP A 22 28.71 11.51 10.92
N SER A 23 29.91 12.09 10.89
CA SER A 23 30.25 13.27 11.70
C SER A 23 29.98 14.60 10.98
N PHE A 24 29.58 14.55 9.70
CA PHE A 24 29.37 15.76 8.93
C PHE A 24 28.01 16.38 9.23
N ASN A 25 28.02 17.58 9.81
CA ASN A 25 26.80 18.37 10.07
C ASN A 25 27.09 19.88 9.95
N GLN A 26 27.84 20.29 8.94
CA GLN A 26 28.07 21.71 8.71
C GLN A 26 26.93 22.33 7.90
N ASN A 27 26.67 23.60 8.14
CA ASN A 27 25.77 24.38 7.31
C ASN A 27 26.39 24.58 5.91
N ILE A 28 25.69 24.14 4.89
CA ILE A 28 26.03 24.29 3.47
C ILE A 28 24.93 25.01 2.69
N GLY A 29 24.03 25.69 3.40
CA GLY A 29 22.92 26.44 2.79
C GLY A 29 23.37 27.59 1.89
N GLY A 30 24.63 28.04 2.00
CA GLY A 30 25.21 29.05 1.10
C GLY A 30 25.70 28.53 -0.26
N TRP A 31 25.61 27.21 -0.49
CA TRP A 31 26.06 26.66 -1.79
C TRP A 31 25.15 27.11 -2.94
N THR A 32 25.78 27.51 -4.04
CA THR A 32 25.10 27.86 -5.28
C THR A 32 25.39 26.81 -6.35
N PHE A 33 24.33 26.20 -6.87
CA PHE A 33 24.44 25.16 -7.89
C PHE A 33 24.40 25.74 -9.31
N ALA A 34 24.85 24.95 -10.30
CA ALA A 34 24.80 25.30 -11.70
C ALA A 34 23.35 25.62 -12.15
N THR A 35 23.20 26.71 -12.93
CA THR A 35 21.89 27.15 -13.46
C THR A 35 21.76 27.07 -14.98
N GLY A 36 22.90 26.77 -15.70
CA GLY A 36 22.90 26.65 -17.16
C GLY A 36 21.95 25.57 -17.66
N LEU A 37 21.21 25.84 -18.76
CA LEU A 37 20.22 24.93 -19.33
C LEU A 37 20.85 23.62 -19.86
N ASP A 38 22.13 23.61 -20.17
CA ASP A 38 22.91 22.45 -20.61
C ASP A 38 23.42 21.58 -19.44
N LYS A 39 23.13 21.97 -18.20
CA LYS A 39 23.62 21.32 -16.99
C LYS A 39 22.52 20.52 -16.32
N SER A 40 22.70 19.24 -16.13
CA SER A 40 21.89 18.41 -15.23
C SER A 40 22.70 18.03 -13.99
N ILE A 41 22.07 18.07 -12.81
CA ILE A 41 22.76 17.80 -11.55
C ILE A 41 22.27 16.45 -11.01
N ASN A 42 23.26 15.58 -10.73
CA ASN A 42 23.02 14.30 -10.09
C ASN A 42 23.34 14.39 -8.59
N ALA A 43 22.32 14.23 -7.73
CA ALA A 43 22.42 14.23 -6.27
C ALA A 43 22.20 12.83 -5.66
N PHE A 44 22.38 11.77 -6.45
CA PHE A 44 22.24 10.39 -6.00
C PHE A 44 23.09 10.12 -4.76
N ARG A 45 22.47 9.63 -3.67
CA ARG A 45 23.13 9.29 -2.41
C ARG A 45 23.94 10.44 -1.76
N PHE A 46 23.60 11.68 -2.00
CA PHE A 46 24.42 12.83 -1.57
C PHE A 46 24.77 12.77 -0.08
N PHE A 47 23.79 12.46 0.80
CA PHE A 47 23.98 12.35 2.27
C PHE A 47 23.56 10.96 2.79
N GLN A 48 23.60 9.94 1.95
CA GLN A 48 23.19 8.61 2.37
C GLN A 48 24.01 8.13 3.58
N ASN A 49 23.32 7.55 4.59
CA ASN A 49 23.93 7.09 5.83
C ASN A 49 24.73 8.15 6.59
N ASN A 50 24.39 9.43 6.42
CA ASN A 50 24.97 10.52 7.22
C ASN A 50 24.05 10.79 8.42
N ASN A 51 24.24 10.03 9.48
CA ASN A 51 23.31 9.98 10.62
C ASN A 51 23.16 11.31 11.35
N ASN A 52 24.20 12.16 11.36
CA ASN A 52 24.18 13.44 12.09
C ASN A 52 23.84 14.64 11.22
N PHE A 53 23.72 14.47 9.90
CA PHE A 53 23.48 15.61 9.03
C PHE A 53 22.10 16.24 9.27
N ASN A 54 22.09 17.50 9.64
CA ASN A 54 20.91 18.36 9.76
C ASN A 54 21.24 19.82 9.41
N ASN A 55 22.17 20.02 8.44
CA ASN A 55 22.65 21.32 7.96
C ASN A 55 23.07 22.29 9.11
N GLY A 56 23.70 21.76 10.15
CA GLY A 56 24.05 22.54 11.35
C GLY A 56 22.84 23.12 12.10
N GLY A 57 21.64 22.57 11.89
CA GLY A 57 20.39 23.09 12.44
C GLY A 57 19.83 24.29 11.68
N SER A 58 20.41 24.68 10.53
CA SER A 58 19.99 25.83 9.74
C SER A 58 18.99 25.46 8.62
N PRO A 59 17.87 26.18 8.48
CA PRO A 59 16.90 25.95 7.41
C PRO A 59 17.38 26.48 6.04
N ALA A 60 18.59 27.04 5.96
CA ALA A 60 19.08 27.69 4.74
C ALA A 60 19.16 26.75 3.51
N ILE A 61 19.15 25.42 3.72
CA ILE A 61 19.10 24.43 2.65
C ILE A 61 17.83 24.54 1.79
N SER A 62 16.73 25.07 2.36
CA SER A 62 15.49 25.30 1.60
C SER A 62 15.65 26.35 0.49
N GLY A 63 16.68 27.18 0.57
CA GLY A 63 17.00 28.20 -0.42
C GLY A 63 17.84 27.68 -1.61
N TRP A 64 18.20 26.42 -1.64
CA TRP A 64 18.94 25.85 -2.77
C TRP A 64 18.17 25.96 -4.09
N ASN A 65 18.82 26.45 -5.13
CA ASN A 65 18.27 26.36 -6.49
C ASN A 65 18.47 24.94 -7.02
N THR A 66 17.40 24.13 -6.97
CA THR A 66 17.43 22.74 -7.41
C THR A 66 16.85 22.52 -8.81
N SER A 67 16.57 23.59 -9.57
CA SER A 67 15.93 23.53 -10.89
C SER A 67 16.68 22.67 -11.93
N ARG A 68 17.94 22.36 -11.67
CA ARG A 68 18.79 21.53 -12.54
C ARG A 68 19.01 20.12 -12.01
N PHE A 69 18.44 19.80 -10.85
CA PHE A 69 18.52 18.45 -10.31
C PHE A 69 17.62 17.49 -11.10
N THR A 70 18.18 16.36 -11.49
CA THR A 70 17.46 15.33 -12.27
C THR A 70 17.32 14.02 -11.53
N ASN A 71 18.21 13.74 -10.56
CA ASN A 71 18.17 12.53 -9.76
C ASN A 71 18.43 12.87 -8.28
N MET A 72 17.40 12.67 -7.43
CA MET A 72 17.47 12.83 -5.98
C MET A 72 17.30 11.49 -5.25
N SER A 73 17.47 10.36 -5.96
CA SER A 73 17.29 9.05 -5.36
C SER A 73 18.26 8.85 -4.20
N THR A 74 17.76 8.31 -3.10
CA THR A 74 18.54 7.97 -1.89
C THR A 74 19.29 9.14 -1.26
N MET A 75 18.95 10.40 -1.61
CA MET A 75 19.71 11.59 -1.23
C MET A 75 19.94 11.70 0.28
N PHE A 76 18.92 11.39 1.09
CA PHE A 76 18.96 11.43 2.55
C PHE A 76 18.61 10.07 3.18
N THR A 77 18.76 8.98 2.45
CA THR A 77 18.52 7.64 3.01
C THR A 77 19.35 7.44 4.27
N SER A 78 18.70 7.08 5.37
CA SER A 78 19.32 6.87 6.68
C SER A 78 20.06 8.11 7.24
N ALA A 79 19.75 9.31 6.77
CA ALA A 79 20.16 10.55 7.42
C ALA A 79 19.24 10.81 8.63
N THR A 80 19.44 10.07 9.71
CA THR A 80 18.47 9.93 10.81
C THR A 80 18.17 11.22 11.58
N SER A 81 19.09 12.19 11.57
CA SER A 81 18.91 13.50 12.20
C SER A 81 18.33 14.56 11.24
N PHE A 82 18.24 14.26 9.94
CA PHE A 82 17.82 15.28 8.97
C PHE A 82 16.33 15.61 9.12
N ASN A 83 16.04 16.88 9.42
CA ASN A 83 14.67 17.40 9.50
C ASN A 83 14.61 18.90 9.14
N GLN A 84 15.29 19.31 8.07
CA GLN A 84 15.19 20.68 7.57
C GLN A 84 14.06 20.80 6.54
N PRO A 85 13.41 21.98 6.43
CA PRO A 85 12.46 22.24 5.37
C PRO A 85 13.15 22.25 4.01
N VAL A 86 12.46 21.72 3.01
CA VAL A 86 12.92 21.68 1.61
C VAL A 86 11.91 22.36 0.66
N ASP A 87 11.08 23.23 1.21
CA ASP A 87 9.92 23.85 0.54
C ASP A 87 10.26 24.61 -0.73
N GLY A 88 11.42 25.30 -0.73
CA GLY A 88 11.85 26.13 -1.86
C GLY A 88 12.47 25.35 -3.02
N TRP A 89 12.57 24.02 -2.92
CA TRP A 89 13.17 23.22 -3.98
C TRP A 89 12.27 23.11 -5.21
N ASP A 90 12.83 23.40 -6.38
CA ASP A 90 12.22 23.09 -7.66
C ASP A 90 12.53 21.64 -8.02
N VAL A 91 11.48 20.82 -8.08
CA VAL A 91 11.60 19.39 -8.39
C VAL A 91 11.00 19.03 -9.75
N THR A 92 10.64 20.01 -10.57
CA THR A 92 9.97 19.80 -11.87
C THR A 92 10.81 18.96 -12.84
N GLY A 93 12.14 19.07 -12.78
CA GLY A 93 13.09 18.30 -13.61
C GLY A 93 13.52 16.96 -12.99
N VAL A 94 13.10 16.64 -11.78
CA VAL A 94 13.54 15.42 -11.08
C VAL A 94 12.80 14.20 -11.60
N THR A 95 13.54 13.24 -12.13
CA THR A 95 12.96 12.01 -12.71
C THR A 95 12.80 10.87 -11.71
N SER A 96 13.60 10.89 -10.61
CA SER A 96 13.50 9.88 -9.55
C SER A 96 13.76 10.47 -8.16
N MET A 97 12.84 10.15 -7.24
CA MET A 97 12.94 10.43 -5.80
C MET A 97 12.93 9.14 -4.98
N SER A 98 13.26 8.00 -5.62
CA SER A 98 13.26 6.70 -4.94
C SER A 98 14.12 6.71 -3.69
N SER A 99 13.57 6.28 -2.56
CA SER A 99 14.24 6.20 -1.25
C SER A 99 14.83 7.53 -0.74
N MET A 100 14.37 8.69 -1.26
CA MET A 100 14.99 9.99 -0.97
C MET A 100 15.16 10.25 0.52
N PHE A 101 14.15 9.94 1.33
CA PHE A 101 14.15 10.08 2.78
C PHE A 101 13.98 8.74 3.51
N ASN A 102 14.20 7.61 2.84
CA ASN A 102 14.02 6.28 3.44
C ASN A 102 14.85 6.16 4.71
N ASN A 103 14.20 5.75 5.81
CA ASN A 103 14.82 5.61 7.13
C ASN A 103 15.47 6.92 7.68
N ALA A 104 15.05 8.09 7.19
CA ALA A 104 15.36 9.37 7.82
C ALA A 104 14.40 9.60 8.99
N THR A 105 14.69 8.99 10.12
CA THR A 105 13.75 8.79 11.24
C THR A 105 13.34 10.06 11.98
N SER A 106 13.94 11.21 11.67
CA SER A 106 13.51 12.52 12.16
C SER A 106 12.76 13.35 11.10
N PHE A 107 12.74 12.90 9.83
CA PHE A 107 12.28 13.77 8.75
C PHE A 107 10.76 13.97 8.74
N ASN A 108 10.34 15.20 8.96
CA ASN A 108 8.97 15.70 8.79
C ASN A 108 8.97 17.12 8.20
N ASN A 109 9.90 17.41 7.28
CA ASN A 109 10.06 18.72 6.62
C ASN A 109 10.18 19.90 7.59
N GLY A 110 10.84 19.71 8.74
CA GLY A 110 10.92 20.73 9.80
C GLY A 110 9.55 21.14 10.36
N GLY A 111 8.49 20.39 10.09
CA GLY A 111 7.11 20.74 10.43
C GLY A 111 6.44 21.69 9.44
N SER A 112 7.11 22.08 8.35
CA SER A 112 6.58 23.00 7.34
C SER A 112 5.66 22.29 6.36
N THR A 113 4.53 22.94 6.00
CA THR A 113 3.57 22.48 4.99
C THR A 113 3.96 22.87 3.55
N GLY A 114 5.05 23.66 3.39
CA GLY A 114 5.44 24.22 2.10
C GLY A 114 5.88 23.17 1.06
N ILE A 115 6.22 21.97 1.47
CA ILE A 115 6.52 20.84 0.57
C ILE A 115 5.32 20.51 -0.36
N ASN A 116 4.09 20.90 0.02
CA ASN A 116 2.90 20.76 -0.83
C ASN A 116 3.01 21.55 -2.14
N ASN A 117 3.89 22.57 -2.19
CA ASN A 117 4.12 23.37 -3.40
C ASN A 117 5.00 22.68 -4.45
N TRP A 118 5.61 21.54 -4.13
CA TRP A 118 6.38 20.79 -5.10
C TRP A 118 5.51 20.37 -6.29
N ARG A 119 6.11 20.36 -7.48
CA ARG A 119 5.46 19.91 -8.72
C ARG A 119 6.34 18.85 -9.38
N PRO A 120 6.30 17.59 -8.92
CA PRO A 120 7.16 16.51 -9.40
C PRO A 120 6.71 15.94 -10.77
N SER A 121 6.35 16.80 -11.73
CA SER A 121 5.71 16.43 -12.99
C SER A 121 6.53 15.49 -13.88
N SER A 122 7.87 15.48 -13.74
CA SER A 122 8.77 14.57 -14.47
C SER A 122 9.10 13.29 -13.68
N CYS A 123 8.64 13.17 -12.43
CA CYS A 123 9.04 12.06 -11.56
C CYS A 123 8.32 10.77 -11.94
N THR A 124 9.08 9.72 -12.21
CA THR A 124 8.52 8.41 -12.56
C THR A 124 8.51 7.43 -11.38
N SER A 125 9.33 7.67 -10.34
CA SER A 125 9.40 6.77 -9.19
C SER A 125 9.55 7.52 -7.87
N MET A 126 8.63 7.23 -6.95
CA MET A 126 8.63 7.65 -5.55
C MET A 126 8.74 6.46 -4.59
N SER A 127 9.28 5.33 -5.09
CA SER A 127 9.38 4.11 -4.27
C SER A 127 10.16 4.37 -2.99
N GLN A 128 9.65 3.91 -1.85
CA GLN A 128 10.27 4.01 -0.54
C GLN A 128 10.60 5.44 -0.08
N MET A 129 10.02 6.50 -0.72
CA MET A 129 10.44 7.89 -0.50
C MET A 129 10.36 8.31 0.97
N PHE A 130 9.29 7.94 1.67
CA PHE A 130 9.06 8.25 3.09
C PHE A 130 8.94 7.00 3.95
N GLN A 131 9.52 5.88 3.49
CA GLN A 131 9.51 4.65 4.27
C GLN A 131 10.24 4.85 5.61
N SER A 132 9.65 4.37 6.70
CA SER A 132 10.22 4.45 8.04
C SER A 132 10.59 5.88 8.48
N THR A 133 9.77 6.87 8.10
CA THR A 133 9.87 8.27 8.57
C THR A 133 8.63 8.66 9.36
N PRO A 134 8.68 9.72 10.20
CA PRO A 134 7.49 10.32 10.82
C PRO A 134 6.81 11.36 9.91
N PHE A 135 7.10 11.38 8.60
CA PHE A 135 6.60 12.37 7.67
C PHE A 135 5.06 12.39 7.63
N ASN A 136 4.47 13.56 7.89
CA ASN A 136 3.01 13.78 7.85
C ASN A 136 2.67 15.21 7.40
N GLN A 137 3.32 15.71 6.33
CA GLN A 137 2.97 17.01 5.75
C GLN A 137 2.08 16.83 4.52
N PRO A 138 1.24 17.85 4.20
CA PRO A 138 0.38 17.80 3.01
C PRO A 138 1.22 17.68 1.75
N ILE A 139 0.75 16.85 0.83
CA ILE A 139 1.34 16.60 -0.49
C ILE A 139 0.24 16.32 -1.54
N GLY A 140 -1.00 16.70 -1.22
CA GLY A 140 -2.16 16.45 -2.08
C GLY A 140 -2.13 17.22 -3.41
N ASP A 141 -1.36 18.31 -3.50
CA ASP A 141 -1.23 19.12 -4.72
C ASP A 141 -0.07 18.67 -5.63
N TRP A 142 0.61 17.57 -5.30
CA TRP A 142 1.68 17.06 -6.16
C TRP A 142 1.13 16.57 -7.50
N ASP A 143 1.79 16.93 -8.59
CA ASP A 143 1.55 16.35 -9.91
C ASP A 143 2.19 14.96 -9.99
N THR A 144 1.38 13.92 -9.83
CA THR A 144 1.82 12.52 -9.84
C THR A 144 1.57 11.82 -11.16
N SER A 145 1.11 12.54 -12.20
CA SER A 145 0.66 11.99 -13.49
C SER A 145 1.70 11.14 -14.22
N SER A 146 3.01 11.41 -13.99
CA SER A 146 4.12 10.62 -14.55
C SER A 146 4.56 9.46 -13.65
N VAL A 147 4.09 9.40 -12.39
CA VAL A 147 4.59 8.41 -11.42
C VAL A 147 3.98 7.05 -11.70
N ASN A 148 4.82 6.05 -11.91
CA ASN A 148 4.39 4.66 -12.13
C ASN A 148 4.82 3.69 -11.03
N ASN A 149 5.52 4.18 -9.99
CA ASN A 149 6.05 3.35 -8.91
C ASN A 149 5.96 4.05 -7.56
N PHE A 150 5.02 3.58 -6.71
CA PHE A 150 4.82 3.99 -5.32
C PHE A 150 5.19 2.88 -4.31
N TYR A 151 5.96 1.87 -4.74
CA TYR A 151 6.37 0.76 -3.89
C TYR A 151 6.88 1.24 -2.53
N ARG A 152 6.24 0.78 -1.44
CA ARG A 152 6.61 1.11 -0.06
C ARG A 152 6.73 2.61 0.25
N MET A 153 6.08 3.50 -0.48
CA MET A 153 6.30 4.95 -0.32
C MET A 153 6.13 5.40 1.13
N PHE A 154 5.15 4.87 1.84
CA PHE A 154 4.87 5.17 3.26
C PHE A 154 4.90 3.91 4.14
N ASN A 155 5.55 2.84 3.69
CA ASN A 155 5.67 1.62 4.48
C ASN A 155 6.40 1.91 5.81
N ASN A 156 5.89 1.39 6.93
CA ASN A 156 6.38 1.72 8.28
C ASN A 156 6.39 3.23 8.63
N ASN A 157 5.69 4.07 7.86
CA ASN A 157 5.38 5.43 8.27
C ASN A 157 4.05 5.41 9.04
N ASN A 158 4.15 5.40 10.37
CA ASN A 158 2.98 5.31 11.25
C ASN A 158 2.36 6.67 11.59
N SER A 159 2.72 7.72 10.85
CA SER A 159 2.23 9.09 11.06
C SER A 159 1.47 9.64 9.86
N PHE A 160 1.79 9.18 8.64
CA PHE A 160 1.23 9.76 7.42
C PHE A 160 -0.27 9.49 7.29
N ASN A 161 -1.03 10.59 7.33
CA ASN A 161 -2.49 10.56 7.16
C ASN A 161 -2.98 11.86 6.50
N GLN A 162 -2.38 12.25 5.38
CA GLN A 162 -2.80 13.42 4.61
C GLN A 162 -3.69 13.04 3.43
N ASP A 163 -4.52 13.98 2.98
CA ASP A 163 -5.36 13.81 1.80
C ASP A 163 -4.50 13.79 0.53
N ILE A 164 -4.57 12.69 -0.20
CA ILE A 164 -3.90 12.47 -1.50
C ILE A 164 -4.90 12.06 -2.59
N GLY A 165 -6.19 12.34 -2.36
CA GLY A 165 -7.26 11.97 -3.29
C GLY A 165 -7.14 12.60 -4.67
N ASN A 166 -6.47 13.76 -4.78
CA ASN A 166 -6.25 14.44 -6.07
C ASN A 166 -5.09 13.86 -6.89
N TRP A 167 -4.36 12.88 -6.37
CA TRP A 167 -3.27 12.29 -7.15
C TRP A 167 -3.78 11.58 -8.40
N ASP A 168 -3.14 11.85 -9.53
CA ASP A 168 -3.30 11.06 -10.74
C ASP A 168 -2.42 9.81 -10.64
N VAL A 169 -3.06 8.66 -10.55
CA VAL A 169 -2.39 7.36 -10.45
C VAL A 169 -2.55 6.49 -11.70
N SER A 170 -3.13 7.06 -12.77
CA SER A 170 -3.45 6.33 -14.02
C SER A 170 -2.23 5.76 -14.74
N SER A 171 -1.04 6.34 -14.49
CA SER A 171 0.25 5.86 -15.02
C SER A 171 0.80 4.63 -14.26
N VAL A 172 0.18 4.23 -13.15
CA VAL A 172 0.66 3.09 -12.36
C VAL A 172 0.22 1.78 -13.00
N VAL A 173 1.13 1.10 -13.65
CA VAL A 173 0.83 -0.17 -14.35
C VAL A 173 1.17 -1.38 -13.46
N GLY A 174 2.41 -1.48 -13.00
CA GLY A 174 2.91 -2.65 -12.28
C GLY A 174 2.83 -3.95 -13.09
N SER A 175 3.48 -4.99 -12.60
CA SER A 175 3.34 -6.34 -13.14
C SER A 175 3.16 -7.32 -11.99
N PRO A 176 2.46 -8.44 -12.18
CA PRO A 176 2.36 -9.47 -11.16
C PRO A 176 3.74 -9.89 -10.67
N GLY A 177 3.95 -9.93 -9.36
CA GLY A 177 5.24 -10.29 -8.76
C GLY A 177 6.34 -9.23 -8.84
N SER A 178 6.11 -8.07 -9.52
CA SER A 178 7.07 -6.97 -9.51
C SER A 178 7.07 -6.25 -8.15
N THR A 179 8.16 -5.54 -7.85
CA THR A 179 8.24 -4.65 -6.67
C THR A 179 7.66 -3.26 -6.94
N ASN A 180 7.09 -3.04 -8.12
CA ASN A 180 6.57 -1.76 -8.55
C ASN A 180 5.08 -1.60 -8.22
N ALA A 181 4.49 -0.48 -8.59
CA ALA A 181 3.10 -0.11 -8.37
C ALA A 181 2.80 0.24 -6.91
N PHE A 182 1.69 -0.26 -6.37
CA PHE A 182 1.20 0.07 -5.03
C PHE A 182 1.63 -0.92 -3.95
N ARG A 183 2.49 -1.88 -4.27
CA ARG A 183 2.87 -2.92 -3.30
C ARG A 183 3.41 -2.32 -2.00
N ASP A 184 2.89 -2.80 -0.85
CA ASP A 184 3.30 -2.39 0.50
C ASP A 184 3.24 -0.86 0.76
N MET A 185 2.32 -0.11 0.11
CA MET A 185 2.44 1.35 0.01
C MET A 185 2.26 2.08 1.33
N PHE A 186 1.32 1.67 2.19
CA PHE A 186 0.89 2.47 3.33
C PHE A 186 1.30 1.92 4.70
N GLY A 187 1.41 2.81 5.70
CA GLY A 187 1.59 2.49 7.11
C GLY A 187 0.28 2.55 7.92
N SER A 188 0.38 2.30 9.22
CA SER A 188 -0.78 2.05 10.10
C SER A 188 -1.73 3.24 10.30
N ALA A 189 -1.24 4.48 10.19
CA ALA A 189 -2.05 5.67 10.41
C ALA A 189 -2.90 6.09 9.19
N PHE A 190 -2.60 5.55 8.01
CA PHE A 190 -3.20 6.05 6.78
C PHE A 190 -4.71 5.81 6.71
N ASN A 191 -5.48 6.88 6.57
CA ASN A 191 -6.90 6.91 6.24
C ASN A 191 -7.25 8.15 5.40
N ASN A 192 -6.34 8.59 4.54
CA ASN A 192 -6.49 9.73 3.63
C ASN A 192 -7.02 11.00 4.30
N GLY A 193 -6.49 11.37 5.48
CA GLY A 193 -6.96 12.51 6.26
C GLY A 193 -8.41 12.42 6.73
N GLY A 194 -9.02 11.22 6.67
CA GLY A 194 -10.46 11.04 6.93
C GLY A 194 -11.35 11.43 5.74
N SER A 195 -10.77 11.86 4.60
CA SER A 195 -11.48 12.11 3.34
C SER A 195 -11.76 10.81 2.59
N SER A 196 -12.88 10.72 1.88
CA SER A 196 -13.21 9.58 1.00
C SER A 196 -12.71 9.77 -0.44
N SER A 197 -11.78 10.69 -0.66
CA SER A 197 -11.40 11.15 -2.01
C SER A 197 -10.59 10.15 -2.84
N ILE A 198 -9.91 9.14 -2.24
CA ILE A 198 -9.21 8.13 -3.04
C ILE A 198 -10.14 7.21 -3.85
N SER A 199 -11.46 7.31 -3.65
CA SER A 199 -12.42 6.61 -4.49
C SER A 199 -12.33 7.00 -5.97
N GLY A 200 -11.82 8.22 -6.26
CA GLY A 200 -11.63 8.73 -7.62
C GLY A 200 -10.35 8.25 -8.33
N TRP A 201 -9.50 7.50 -7.67
CA TRP A 201 -8.27 7.01 -8.31
C TRP A 201 -8.57 6.05 -9.47
N ASP A 202 -8.03 6.33 -10.65
CA ASP A 202 -8.04 5.38 -11.77
C ASP A 202 -6.96 4.33 -11.59
N VAL A 203 -7.34 3.17 -11.06
CA VAL A 203 -6.47 2.02 -10.85
C VAL A 203 -6.59 0.96 -11.94
N SER A 204 -7.33 1.25 -13.01
CA SER A 204 -7.69 0.29 -14.05
C SER A 204 -6.48 -0.31 -14.79
N ASN A 205 -5.37 0.41 -14.84
CA ASN A 205 -4.12 -0.07 -15.45
C ASN A 205 -3.23 -0.86 -14.48
N CYS A 206 -3.49 -0.79 -13.18
CA CYS A 206 -2.62 -1.40 -12.19
C CYS A 206 -2.86 -2.91 -12.06
N ARG A 207 -1.76 -3.66 -11.90
CA ARG A 207 -1.76 -5.13 -11.80
C ARG A 207 -1.13 -5.64 -10.50
N ASN A 208 -0.67 -4.75 -9.61
CA ASN A 208 -0.06 -5.16 -8.35
C ASN A 208 -0.48 -4.27 -7.19
N PHE A 209 -1.38 -4.79 -6.37
CA PHE A 209 -1.89 -4.22 -5.12
C PHE A 209 -1.46 -5.05 -3.89
N THR A 210 -0.50 -5.97 -4.07
CA THR A 210 -0.04 -6.84 -2.99
C THR A 210 0.28 -6.02 -1.75
N ALA A 211 -0.33 -6.35 -0.62
CA ALA A 211 -0.09 -5.71 0.67
C ALA A 211 -0.23 -4.17 0.66
N MET A 212 -1.02 -3.58 -0.27
CA MET A 212 -1.12 -2.11 -0.42
C MET A 212 -1.50 -1.42 0.89
N PHE A 213 -2.40 -2.00 1.66
CA PHE A 213 -2.88 -1.52 2.96
C PHE A 213 -2.54 -2.51 4.09
N ASP A 214 -1.48 -3.31 3.94
CA ASP A 214 -1.05 -4.26 4.97
C ASP A 214 -0.64 -3.51 6.24
N GLY A 215 -1.30 -3.84 7.36
CA GLY A 215 -1.09 -3.15 8.62
C GLY A 215 -1.65 -1.72 8.70
N ALA A 216 -2.34 -1.22 7.67
CA ALA A 216 -3.00 0.09 7.68
C ALA A 216 -4.25 0.05 8.59
N SER A 217 -4.03 -0.04 9.89
CA SER A 217 -5.08 -0.31 10.89
C SER A 217 -6.16 0.76 10.99
N SER A 218 -5.87 1.99 10.53
CA SER A 218 -6.82 3.10 10.50
C SER A 218 -7.61 3.19 9.19
N PHE A 219 -7.21 2.45 8.15
CA PHE A 219 -7.79 2.59 6.82
C PHE A 219 -9.22 2.09 6.74
N ASN A 220 -10.16 2.97 6.36
CA ASN A 220 -11.56 2.63 6.15
C ASN A 220 -12.23 3.56 5.12
N GLN A 221 -11.61 3.74 3.95
CA GLN A 221 -12.17 4.54 2.87
C GLN A 221 -13.10 3.72 1.97
N ASP A 222 -14.12 4.37 1.37
CA ASP A 222 -14.89 3.77 0.28
C ASP A 222 -14.05 3.75 -1.00
N ILE A 223 -13.72 2.56 -1.47
CA ILE A 223 -12.99 2.31 -2.71
C ILE A 223 -13.80 1.45 -3.69
N GLY A 224 -15.11 1.38 -3.47
CA GLY A 224 -16.02 0.58 -4.29
C GLY A 224 -16.10 1.03 -5.75
N ALA A 225 -15.79 2.29 -6.04
CA ALA A 225 -15.72 2.81 -7.41
C ALA A 225 -14.47 2.36 -8.20
N TRP A 226 -13.49 1.74 -7.54
CA TRP A 226 -12.31 1.24 -8.24
C TRP A 226 -12.67 0.15 -9.24
N THR A 227 -12.15 0.30 -10.45
CA THR A 227 -12.28 -0.70 -11.51
C THR A 227 -10.92 -1.31 -11.80
N PHE A 228 -10.84 -2.61 -11.71
CA PHE A 228 -9.62 -3.35 -12.08
C PHE A 228 -9.69 -3.72 -13.55
N GLY A 229 -8.59 -3.51 -14.29
CA GLY A 229 -8.53 -3.89 -15.69
C GLY A 229 -8.70 -5.41 -15.88
N ASN A 230 -9.18 -5.81 -17.04
CA ASN A 230 -9.38 -7.24 -17.40
C ASN A 230 -8.04 -7.94 -17.65
N TYR A 231 -7.09 -7.78 -16.74
CA TYR A 231 -5.78 -8.41 -16.83
C TYR A 231 -5.77 -9.75 -16.08
N VAL A 232 -5.25 -10.79 -16.72
CA VAL A 232 -4.97 -12.04 -16.04
C VAL A 232 -3.77 -11.85 -15.13
N GLY A 233 -3.94 -12.19 -13.85
CA GLY A 233 -2.85 -12.19 -12.89
C GLY A 233 -2.68 -10.89 -12.10
N THR A 234 -3.74 -10.08 -11.91
CA THR A 234 -3.71 -8.97 -10.95
C THR A 234 -3.50 -9.51 -9.54
N SER A 235 -2.49 -8.99 -8.84
CA SER A 235 -2.11 -9.44 -7.49
C SER A 235 -2.75 -8.55 -6.43
N VAL A 236 -3.51 -9.18 -5.53
CA VAL A 236 -4.19 -8.55 -4.38
C VAL A 236 -3.90 -9.28 -3.07
N ASP A 237 -2.92 -10.21 -3.07
CA ASP A 237 -2.57 -10.97 -1.88
C ASP A 237 -2.25 -10.02 -0.73
N SER A 238 -2.80 -10.29 0.45
CA SER A 238 -2.62 -9.48 1.68
C SER A 238 -3.05 -8.01 1.55
N MET A 239 -3.85 -7.62 0.55
CA MET A 239 -4.13 -6.20 0.26
C MET A 239 -4.63 -5.42 1.48
N PHE A 240 -5.43 -6.03 2.34
CA PHE A 240 -5.99 -5.46 3.57
C PHE A 240 -5.62 -6.27 4.82
N ASN A 241 -4.55 -7.06 4.77
CA ASN A 241 -4.11 -7.82 5.95
C ASN A 241 -3.79 -6.85 7.09
N GLY A 242 -4.38 -7.04 8.26
CA GLY A 242 -4.18 -6.15 9.41
C GLY A 242 -4.82 -4.76 9.29
N ALA A 243 -5.57 -4.46 8.24
CA ALA A 243 -6.38 -3.25 8.13
C ALA A 243 -7.64 -3.38 9.02
N SER A 244 -7.45 -3.34 10.33
CA SER A 244 -8.46 -3.72 11.32
C SER A 244 -9.72 -2.86 11.30
N ALA A 245 -9.64 -1.60 10.87
CA ALA A 245 -10.80 -0.72 10.72
C ALA A 245 -11.53 -0.89 9.38
N PHE A 246 -10.93 -1.62 8.42
CA PHE A 246 -11.46 -1.64 7.06
C PHE A 246 -12.81 -2.32 6.95
N ASN A 247 -13.81 -1.56 6.53
CA ASN A 247 -15.13 -2.01 6.12
C ASN A 247 -15.69 -1.13 4.97
N ASN A 248 -14.80 -0.69 4.07
CA ASN A 248 -15.12 0.12 2.88
C ASN A 248 -15.97 1.37 3.21
N GLY A 249 -15.64 2.07 4.30
CA GLY A 249 -16.43 3.22 4.78
C GLY A 249 -17.88 2.88 5.18
N GLY A 250 -18.20 1.59 5.33
CA GLY A 250 -19.57 1.11 5.54
C GLY A 250 -20.43 1.00 4.27
N SER A 251 -19.87 1.33 3.10
CA SER A 251 -20.55 1.22 1.80
C SER A 251 -20.42 -0.20 1.23
N PRO A 252 -21.50 -0.84 0.74
CA PRO A 252 -21.46 -2.19 0.18
C PRO A 252 -20.87 -2.26 -1.24
N SER A 253 -20.27 -1.18 -1.74
CA SER A 253 -19.91 -1.00 -3.15
C SER A 253 -18.84 -1.96 -3.67
N ILE A 254 -17.97 -2.55 -2.82
CA ILE A 254 -16.99 -3.55 -3.27
C ILE A 254 -17.62 -4.84 -3.79
N SER A 255 -18.90 -5.08 -3.54
CA SER A 255 -19.63 -6.21 -4.14
C SER A 255 -19.61 -6.17 -5.66
N GLY A 256 -19.43 -4.98 -6.26
CA GLY A 256 -19.36 -4.78 -7.71
C GLY A 256 -17.98 -5.03 -8.32
N TRP A 257 -16.96 -5.34 -7.53
CA TRP A 257 -15.63 -5.58 -8.07
C TRP A 257 -15.57 -6.80 -9.00
N ASN A 258 -15.01 -6.61 -10.19
CA ASN A 258 -14.68 -7.73 -11.07
C ASN A 258 -13.33 -8.34 -10.66
N ILE A 259 -13.37 -9.46 -9.96
CA ILE A 259 -12.18 -10.17 -9.48
C ILE A 259 -11.70 -11.29 -10.40
N SER A 260 -12.34 -11.47 -11.56
CA SER A 260 -12.08 -12.62 -12.43
C SER A 260 -10.66 -12.68 -13.02
N GLY A 261 -9.92 -11.58 -12.96
CA GLY A 261 -8.52 -11.51 -13.39
C GLY A 261 -7.51 -11.67 -12.26
N PHE A 262 -7.94 -11.82 -11.02
CA PHE A 262 -7.01 -11.86 -9.87
C PHE A 262 -6.25 -13.20 -9.80
N PHE A 263 -5.02 -13.16 -9.27
CA PHE A 263 -4.24 -14.39 -9.04
C PHE A 263 -4.91 -15.29 -8.02
N ALA A 264 -5.14 -14.76 -6.84
CA ALA A 264 -5.71 -15.42 -5.68
C ALA A 264 -6.29 -14.36 -4.73
N LEU A 265 -6.94 -14.80 -3.65
CA LEU A 265 -7.41 -13.93 -2.57
C LEU A 265 -6.71 -14.27 -1.25
N SER A 266 -5.47 -14.82 -1.30
CA SER A 266 -4.76 -15.26 -0.11
C SER A 266 -4.49 -14.09 0.84
N TYR A 267 -4.84 -14.26 2.11
CA TYR A 267 -4.65 -13.27 3.19
C TYR A 267 -5.33 -11.92 2.96
N MET A 268 -6.23 -11.77 1.97
CA MET A 268 -6.71 -10.47 1.50
C MET A 268 -7.33 -9.63 2.62
N PHE A 269 -8.12 -10.23 3.51
CA PHE A 269 -8.77 -9.59 4.66
C PHE A 269 -8.36 -10.24 5.99
N LYS A 270 -7.21 -10.91 6.03
CA LYS A 270 -6.68 -11.47 7.27
C LYS A 270 -6.50 -10.35 8.30
N ASN A 271 -6.93 -10.58 9.55
CA ASN A 271 -6.87 -9.59 10.64
C ASN A 271 -7.65 -8.28 10.36
N ALA A 272 -8.51 -8.22 9.33
CA ALA A 272 -9.42 -7.10 9.08
C ALA A 272 -10.68 -7.28 9.97
N THR A 273 -10.53 -7.02 11.25
CA THR A 273 -11.51 -7.41 12.28
C THR A 273 -12.88 -6.73 12.15
N SER A 274 -12.95 -5.56 11.46
CA SER A 274 -14.19 -4.84 11.18
C SER A 274 -14.83 -5.22 9.83
N PHE A 275 -14.16 -6.04 9.02
CA PHE A 275 -14.62 -6.33 7.66
C PHE A 275 -15.90 -7.15 7.63
N ASN A 276 -16.95 -6.58 7.02
CA ASN A 276 -18.26 -7.25 6.84
C ASN A 276 -18.95 -6.83 5.52
N GLN A 277 -18.23 -6.86 4.41
CA GLN A 277 -18.77 -6.46 3.11
C GLN A 277 -19.42 -7.63 2.36
N PRO A 278 -20.51 -7.38 1.58
CA PRO A 278 -21.26 -8.42 0.87
C PRO A 278 -20.49 -8.89 -0.39
N ILE A 279 -19.56 -9.80 -0.20
CA ILE A 279 -18.72 -10.37 -1.27
C ILE A 279 -19.31 -11.66 -1.88
N GLY A 280 -20.52 -12.05 -1.50
CA GLY A 280 -21.16 -13.27 -2.01
C GLY A 280 -21.40 -13.27 -3.53
N SER A 281 -21.41 -12.10 -4.19
CA SER A 281 -21.54 -11.96 -5.64
C SER A 281 -20.21 -12.13 -6.40
N TRP A 282 -19.08 -12.22 -5.71
CA TRP A 282 -17.77 -12.32 -6.37
C TRP A 282 -17.61 -13.62 -7.15
N ASN A 283 -17.12 -13.52 -8.38
CA ASN A 283 -16.82 -14.68 -9.22
C ASN A 283 -15.45 -15.26 -8.88
N ILE A 284 -15.35 -16.08 -7.82
CA ILE A 284 -14.09 -16.70 -7.39
C ILE A 284 -13.61 -17.79 -8.39
N ASP A 285 -14.49 -18.31 -9.23
CA ASP A 285 -14.09 -19.25 -10.29
C ASP A 285 -13.27 -18.55 -11.40
N GLY A 286 -13.36 -17.22 -11.48
CA GLY A 286 -12.50 -16.40 -12.34
C GLY A 286 -11.05 -16.28 -11.86
N LEU A 287 -10.73 -16.61 -10.61
CA LEU A 287 -9.36 -16.53 -10.07
C LEU A 287 -8.40 -17.45 -10.85
N GLN A 288 -7.15 -17.00 -11.06
CA GLN A 288 -6.16 -17.81 -11.75
C GLN A 288 -5.72 -19.03 -10.94
N TYR A 289 -5.49 -18.89 -9.66
CA TYR A 289 -5.03 -19.97 -8.76
C TYR A 289 -6.09 -20.45 -7.79
N LYS A 290 -7.34 -20.28 -7.97
CA LYS A 290 -8.42 -20.87 -7.15
C LYS A 290 -8.09 -21.03 -5.66
N ARG A 291 -7.41 -20.04 -5.06
CA ARG A 291 -6.92 -20.04 -3.67
C ARG A 291 -7.58 -18.94 -2.86
N ILE A 292 -8.10 -19.32 -1.70
CA ILE A 292 -8.71 -18.43 -0.71
C ILE A 292 -8.09 -18.64 0.69
N THR A 293 -6.80 -19.03 0.71
CA THR A 293 -6.04 -19.37 1.92
C THR A 293 -5.97 -18.18 2.87
N ASN A 294 -6.34 -18.38 4.14
CA ASN A 294 -6.31 -17.36 5.20
C ASN A 294 -7.07 -16.05 4.86
N MET A 295 -7.98 -16.09 3.88
CA MET A 295 -8.57 -14.87 3.31
C MET A 295 -9.32 -14.03 4.35
N LEU A 296 -10.05 -14.67 5.26
CA LEU A 296 -10.85 -14.07 6.31
C LEU A 296 -10.39 -14.51 7.71
N GLU A 297 -9.15 -14.94 7.86
CA GLU A 297 -8.57 -15.31 9.16
C GLU A 297 -8.63 -14.11 10.12
N ASN A 298 -9.19 -14.30 11.32
CA ASN A 298 -9.45 -13.27 12.32
C ASN A 298 -10.32 -12.09 11.83
N ALA A 299 -11.16 -12.28 10.80
CA ALA A 299 -12.16 -11.29 10.36
C ALA A 299 -13.44 -11.43 11.20
N ASP A 300 -13.39 -10.99 12.46
CA ASP A 300 -14.40 -11.29 13.48
C ASP A 300 -15.79 -10.72 13.21
N ALA A 301 -15.89 -9.61 12.46
CA ALA A 301 -17.17 -9.01 12.10
C ALA A 301 -17.82 -9.64 10.87
N PHE A 302 -17.12 -10.53 10.14
CA PHE A 302 -17.63 -11.06 8.87
C PHE A 302 -18.81 -11.99 9.05
N ASP A 303 -19.98 -11.54 8.57
CA ASP A 303 -21.24 -12.31 8.61
C ASP A 303 -22.03 -12.17 7.29
N GLN A 304 -21.47 -12.73 6.20
CA GLN A 304 -22.10 -12.67 4.88
C GLN A 304 -22.33 -14.07 4.30
N ASP A 305 -23.42 -14.19 3.54
CA ASP A 305 -23.76 -15.41 2.80
C ASP A 305 -22.86 -15.57 1.58
N LEU A 306 -22.13 -16.68 1.51
CA LEU A 306 -21.24 -17.06 0.41
C LEU A 306 -21.78 -18.21 -0.45
N SER A 307 -23.07 -18.54 -0.32
CA SER A 307 -23.71 -19.66 -1.02
C SER A 307 -23.60 -19.58 -2.54
N ASN A 308 -23.52 -18.38 -3.10
CA ASN A 308 -23.39 -18.14 -4.54
C ASN A 308 -21.97 -18.31 -5.08
N TRP A 309 -20.95 -18.48 -4.22
CA TRP A 309 -19.60 -18.74 -4.74
C TRP A 309 -19.51 -20.08 -5.46
N ASN A 310 -19.00 -20.08 -6.68
CA ASN A 310 -18.64 -21.30 -7.36
C ASN A 310 -17.32 -21.85 -6.81
N VAL A 311 -17.41 -22.84 -5.91
CA VAL A 311 -16.25 -23.48 -5.26
C VAL A 311 -15.78 -24.75 -5.95
N SER A 312 -16.38 -25.12 -7.10
CA SER A 312 -16.09 -26.38 -7.79
C SER A 312 -14.61 -26.55 -8.16
N ASN A 313 -13.90 -25.46 -8.38
CA ASN A 313 -12.50 -25.43 -8.75
C ASN A 313 -11.56 -24.97 -7.63
N VAL A 314 -12.05 -24.70 -6.42
CA VAL A 314 -11.20 -24.32 -5.28
C VAL A 314 -10.25 -25.47 -4.93
N THR A 315 -8.95 -25.16 -4.88
CA THR A 315 -7.90 -26.14 -4.61
C THR A 315 -7.22 -25.96 -3.28
N ASN A 316 -7.31 -24.76 -2.68
CA ASN A 316 -6.74 -24.45 -1.39
C ASN A 316 -7.57 -23.38 -0.64
N ALA A 317 -8.14 -23.78 0.50
CA ALA A 317 -8.92 -22.94 1.41
C ALA A 317 -8.39 -23.04 2.85
N THR A 318 -7.14 -23.45 3.04
CA THR A 318 -6.53 -23.63 4.37
C THR A 318 -6.71 -22.36 5.20
N ASN A 319 -7.19 -22.52 6.44
CA ASN A 319 -7.42 -21.43 7.39
C ASN A 319 -8.34 -20.30 6.88
N PHE A 320 -9.26 -20.57 5.95
CA PHE A 320 -10.09 -19.55 5.29
C PHE A 320 -10.66 -18.52 6.28
N MET A 321 -11.29 -18.97 7.38
CA MET A 321 -11.84 -18.16 8.47
C MET A 321 -11.23 -18.56 9.84
N TYR A 322 -10.00 -19.04 9.89
CA TYR A 322 -9.38 -19.46 11.16
C TYR A 322 -9.49 -18.33 12.21
N ASN A 323 -9.93 -18.69 13.42
CA ASN A 323 -10.23 -17.78 14.53
C ASN A 323 -11.33 -16.73 14.30
N ALA A 324 -11.96 -16.62 13.13
CA ALA A 324 -13.10 -15.73 12.95
C ALA A 324 -14.33 -16.25 13.72
N SER A 325 -15.12 -15.33 14.26
CA SER A 325 -16.28 -15.66 15.14
C SER A 325 -17.61 -15.06 14.69
N GLY A 326 -17.62 -14.22 13.64
CA GLY A 326 -18.78 -13.42 13.26
C GLY A 326 -19.83 -14.15 12.44
N LEU A 327 -19.50 -15.24 11.73
CA LEU A 327 -20.42 -15.88 10.79
C LEU A 327 -21.58 -16.56 11.52
N SER A 328 -22.79 -16.03 11.32
CA SER A 328 -24.02 -16.56 11.93
C SER A 328 -24.35 -17.93 11.40
N THR A 329 -25.10 -18.74 12.22
CA THR A 329 -25.57 -20.04 11.80
C THR A 329 -26.40 -19.98 10.51
N THR A 330 -27.22 -18.93 10.32
CA THR A 330 -28.00 -18.72 9.10
C THR A 330 -27.12 -18.57 7.87
N ASN A 331 -26.13 -17.70 7.90
CA ASN A 331 -25.22 -17.47 6.77
C ASN A 331 -24.29 -18.67 6.55
N TYR A 332 -23.89 -19.36 7.63
CA TYR A 332 -23.09 -20.56 7.52
C TYR A 332 -23.86 -21.71 6.89
N ASP A 333 -25.12 -21.99 7.33
CA ASP A 333 -25.97 -23.00 6.72
C ASP A 333 -26.25 -22.72 5.24
N SER A 334 -26.54 -21.45 4.88
CA SER A 334 -26.71 -21.02 3.50
C SER A 334 -25.46 -21.31 2.67
N THR A 335 -24.31 -20.94 3.19
CA THR A 335 -23.00 -21.17 2.53
C THR A 335 -22.76 -22.67 2.30
N LEU A 336 -22.92 -23.50 3.34
CA LEU A 336 -22.79 -24.95 3.23
C LEU A 336 -23.79 -25.54 2.22
N GLY A 337 -25.03 -25.03 2.21
CA GLY A 337 -26.09 -25.46 1.28
C GLY A 337 -25.72 -25.21 -0.18
N GLY A 338 -25.32 -23.98 -0.50
CA GLY A 338 -24.89 -23.60 -1.84
C GLY A 338 -23.68 -24.39 -2.33
N TRP A 339 -22.68 -24.57 -1.45
CA TRP A 339 -21.45 -25.28 -1.81
C TRP A 339 -21.64 -26.80 -1.90
N SER A 340 -22.49 -27.38 -1.04
CA SER A 340 -22.78 -28.82 -1.04
C SER A 340 -23.46 -29.29 -2.31
N SER A 341 -24.18 -28.40 -3.01
CA SER A 341 -24.86 -28.70 -4.28
C SER A 341 -23.90 -28.83 -5.47
N GLN A 342 -22.63 -28.38 -5.34
CA GLN A 342 -21.65 -28.30 -6.43
C GLN A 342 -20.79 -29.58 -6.50
N SER A 343 -20.18 -29.80 -7.68
CA SER A 343 -19.12 -30.80 -7.86
C SER A 343 -17.79 -30.19 -7.43
N VAL A 344 -17.32 -30.47 -6.21
CA VAL A 344 -16.13 -29.87 -5.63
C VAL A 344 -14.88 -30.73 -5.78
N GLN A 345 -13.70 -30.13 -5.70
CA GLN A 345 -12.42 -30.85 -5.71
C GLN A 345 -12.28 -31.67 -4.41
N ASN A 346 -11.69 -32.87 -4.53
CA ASN A 346 -11.36 -33.69 -3.37
C ASN A 346 -10.09 -33.17 -2.66
N GLY A 347 -9.98 -33.42 -1.36
CA GLY A 347 -8.78 -33.11 -0.58
C GLY A 347 -8.65 -31.65 -0.15
N VAL A 348 -9.68 -30.83 -0.29
CA VAL A 348 -9.69 -29.45 0.19
C VAL A 348 -9.87 -29.43 1.70
N SER A 349 -8.95 -28.74 2.41
CA SER A 349 -9.11 -28.43 3.84
C SER A 349 -9.55 -26.98 3.99
N ILE A 350 -10.58 -26.75 4.85
CA ILE A 350 -11.12 -25.43 5.13
C ILE A 350 -11.43 -25.30 6.64
N HIS A 351 -11.23 -24.09 7.16
CA HIS A 351 -11.57 -23.73 8.53
C HIS A 351 -12.55 -22.55 8.53
N PHE A 352 -13.68 -22.72 9.22
CA PHE A 352 -14.72 -21.70 9.37
C PHE A 352 -14.74 -21.05 10.77
N GLY A 353 -13.58 -21.01 11.45
CA GLY A 353 -13.46 -20.42 12.78
C GLY A 353 -14.33 -21.12 13.80
N ASN A 354 -15.08 -20.32 14.55
CA ASN A 354 -16.04 -20.80 15.56
C ASN A 354 -17.47 -20.87 15.03
N SER A 355 -17.68 -20.78 13.70
CA SER A 355 -19.03 -20.82 13.09
C SER A 355 -19.73 -22.14 13.38
N GLN A 356 -21.00 -22.07 13.79
CA GLN A 356 -21.81 -23.23 14.13
C GLN A 356 -22.91 -23.44 13.07
N TYR A 357 -23.16 -24.69 12.71
CA TYR A 357 -24.22 -25.07 11.78
C TYR A 357 -25.42 -25.65 12.53
N SER A 358 -26.63 -25.49 11.93
CA SER A 358 -27.85 -26.07 12.52
C SER A 358 -27.88 -27.59 12.36
N THR A 359 -28.43 -28.28 13.40
CA THR A 359 -28.70 -29.71 13.31
C THR A 359 -29.78 -30.05 12.30
N ALA A 360 -30.70 -29.10 12.00
CA ALA A 360 -31.86 -29.33 11.10
C ALA A 360 -31.44 -29.39 9.61
N THR A 361 -30.55 -28.49 9.16
CA THR A 361 -30.20 -28.34 7.74
C THR A 361 -28.68 -28.31 7.50
N GLY A 362 -27.92 -27.51 8.26
CA GLY A 362 -26.50 -27.35 8.11
C GLY A 362 -25.72 -28.65 8.25
N ALA A 363 -26.12 -29.51 9.17
CA ALA A 363 -25.49 -30.81 9.40
C ALA A 363 -25.47 -31.68 8.13
N ALA A 364 -26.60 -31.73 7.39
CA ALA A 364 -26.69 -32.52 6.14
C ALA A 364 -25.82 -31.95 5.02
N TYR A 365 -25.77 -30.61 4.87
CA TYR A 365 -24.93 -29.93 3.87
C TYR A 365 -23.44 -30.14 4.16
N ARG A 366 -23.06 -29.99 5.43
CA ARG A 366 -21.69 -30.26 5.88
C ARG A 366 -21.25 -31.69 5.60
N ALA A 367 -22.10 -32.65 5.98
CA ALA A 367 -21.84 -34.08 5.74
C ALA A 367 -21.69 -34.39 4.26
N THR A 368 -22.45 -33.72 3.38
CA THR A 368 -22.32 -33.84 1.92
C THR A 368 -20.98 -33.38 1.43
N LEU A 369 -20.47 -32.21 1.87
CA LEU A 369 -19.12 -31.72 1.50
C LEU A 369 -18.01 -32.66 2.00
N VAL A 370 -18.14 -33.17 3.24
CA VAL A 370 -17.20 -34.15 3.80
C VAL A 370 -17.19 -35.44 2.97
N SER A 371 -18.37 -35.95 2.56
CA SER A 371 -18.46 -37.12 1.70
C SER A 371 -17.86 -36.94 0.30
N LYS A 372 -17.75 -35.68 -0.16
CA LYS A 372 -17.05 -35.26 -1.38
C LYS A 372 -15.54 -35.06 -1.18
N GLY A 373 -15.02 -35.36 0.01
CA GLY A 373 -13.58 -35.35 0.34
C GLY A 373 -13.04 -34.06 0.93
N TRP A 374 -13.91 -33.16 1.40
CA TRP A 374 -13.48 -31.98 2.15
C TRP A 374 -13.20 -32.29 3.62
N THR A 375 -12.17 -31.65 4.19
CA THR A 375 -11.92 -31.62 5.63
C THR A 375 -12.37 -30.26 6.16
N ILE A 376 -13.44 -30.24 6.96
CA ILE A 376 -14.05 -29.01 7.49
C ILE A 376 -13.81 -28.94 9.00
N THR A 377 -13.18 -27.84 9.46
CA THR A 377 -13.06 -27.48 10.87
C THR A 377 -13.95 -26.28 11.15
N ASP A 378 -14.80 -26.35 12.18
CA ASP A 378 -15.76 -25.33 12.56
C ASP A 378 -16.14 -25.45 14.05
N GLY A 379 -17.11 -24.64 14.52
CA GLY A 379 -17.62 -24.64 15.90
C GLY A 379 -18.59 -25.76 16.23
N GLY A 380 -18.89 -26.65 15.27
CA GLY A 380 -19.81 -27.78 15.47
C GLY A 380 -21.30 -27.44 15.30
N ALA A 381 -22.16 -28.36 15.73
CA ALA A 381 -23.60 -28.23 15.60
C ALA A 381 -24.22 -27.44 16.76
N VAL A 382 -25.33 -26.73 16.51
CA VAL A 382 -26.18 -25.99 17.46
C VAL A 382 -27.66 -26.34 17.24
#